data_1268021e5fff055b08adc17567174fd2
#
_entry.id   1268021e5fff055b08adc17567174fd2
#
_cell.length_a   1.000
_cell.length_b   1.000
_cell.length_c   1.000
_cell.angle_alpha   90.00
_cell.angle_beta   90.00
_cell.angle_gamma   90.00
#
_symmetry.space_group_name_H-M   'P 1'
#
loop_
_entity.id
_entity.type
_entity.pdbx_description
1 polymer ?
#
loop_
_entity_poly.entity_id
_entity_poly.type
_entity_poly.pdbx_seq_one_letter_code
_entity_poly.pdbx_strand_id
1 'polypeptide(L)'
;MSEPFILFGEQHTQALTYSFIVILILCVLGNFLNNKTQEFAAKLIGISLLVFEVTKPFIYIYGFDKPWETYLPLHMCNFSAVLIGIFLLQKKKNQMFFELPFYWGIGGATMALITPDLDFAWPDIEFFMFFYGHGQILLGIFFALAVLKYRPYLQNFWKMAVITILLLIPVLVVNLIIGGEANYWYLMDTPDGESLMDLMPAPPFHMLGVAPLALVVFFITYIPVSYTHLRAHETVLDLVCRLLL
;
A
#
# COMPACT_ATOMS: atom_id res chain seq x y z
N MET A 1 -10.40 -21.15 19.87
CA MET A 1 -10.21 -19.75 20.25
C MET A 1 -8.93 -19.30 19.58
N SER A 2 -8.95 -18.15 18.92
CA SER A 2 -7.76 -17.56 18.31
C SER A 2 -6.80 -17.14 19.43
N GLU A 3 -5.50 -17.33 19.22
CA GLU A 3 -4.48 -16.86 20.18
C GLU A 3 -4.31 -15.34 20.05
N PRO A 4 -3.92 -14.62 21.13
CA PRO A 4 -3.59 -13.22 21.03
C PRO A 4 -2.48 -12.98 20.00
N PHE A 5 -2.58 -11.88 19.27
CA PHE A 5 -1.51 -11.49 18.34
C PHE A 5 -0.26 -11.04 19.12
N ILE A 6 0.90 -11.51 18.67
CA ILE A 6 2.20 -11.14 19.26
C ILE A 6 3.06 -10.51 18.16
N LEU A 7 3.38 -9.24 18.33
CA LEU A 7 4.25 -8.51 17.42
C LEU A 7 5.63 -9.21 17.33
N PHE A 8 6.06 -9.48 16.09
CA PHE A 8 7.24 -10.28 15.77
C PHE A 8 7.26 -11.70 16.35
N GLY A 9 6.12 -12.18 16.85
CA GLY A 9 5.94 -13.58 17.19
C GLY A 9 6.03 -14.52 15.98
N GLU A 10 5.97 -15.82 16.22
CA GLU A 10 6.15 -16.83 15.17
C GLU A 10 5.14 -16.67 14.02
N GLN A 11 3.84 -16.52 14.32
CA GLN A 11 2.80 -16.39 13.29
C GLN A 11 2.94 -15.09 12.49
N HIS A 12 3.32 -13.97 13.15
CA HIS A 12 3.58 -12.71 12.47
C HIS A 12 4.76 -12.82 11.51
N THR A 13 5.90 -13.34 11.97
CA THR A 13 7.11 -13.50 11.14
C THR A 13 6.90 -14.46 9.98
N GLN A 14 6.11 -15.52 10.18
CA GLN A 14 5.69 -16.43 9.12
C GLN A 14 4.83 -15.71 8.07
N ALA A 15 3.81 -14.95 8.50
CA ALA A 15 2.94 -14.20 7.59
C ALA A 15 3.71 -13.16 6.77
N LEU A 16 4.64 -12.42 7.38
CA LEU A 16 5.54 -11.50 6.68
C LEU A 16 6.41 -12.24 5.66
N THR A 17 7.02 -13.34 6.08
CA THR A 17 7.91 -14.14 5.22
C THR A 17 7.16 -14.71 4.02
N TYR A 18 5.98 -15.28 4.23
CA TYR A 18 5.16 -15.83 3.14
C TYR A 18 4.68 -14.74 2.20
N SER A 19 4.22 -13.61 2.71
CA SER A 19 3.79 -12.46 1.89
C SER A 19 4.94 -11.98 1.00
N PHE A 20 6.13 -11.78 1.57
CA PHE A 20 7.32 -11.34 0.82
C PHE A 20 7.76 -12.36 -0.23
N ILE A 21 7.82 -13.67 0.12
CA ILE A 21 8.21 -14.75 -0.79
C ILE A 21 7.23 -14.85 -1.96
N VAL A 22 5.93 -14.79 -1.69
CA VAL A 22 4.90 -14.86 -2.75
C VAL A 22 5.03 -13.67 -3.71
N ILE A 23 5.17 -12.45 -3.19
CA ILE A 23 5.37 -11.25 -4.01
C ILE A 23 6.62 -11.39 -4.87
N LEU A 24 7.74 -11.81 -4.27
CA LEU A 24 9.02 -12.00 -4.97
C LEU A 24 8.88 -13.04 -6.09
N ILE A 25 8.34 -14.22 -5.78
CA ILE A 25 8.16 -15.30 -6.77
C ILE A 25 7.28 -14.83 -7.93
N LEU A 26 6.15 -14.21 -7.66
CA LEU A 26 5.23 -13.75 -8.71
C LEU A 26 5.86 -12.65 -9.58
N CYS A 27 6.62 -11.74 -9.00
CA CYS A 27 7.35 -10.72 -9.76
C CYS A 27 8.50 -11.33 -10.59
N VAL A 28 9.25 -12.29 -10.04
CA VAL A 28 10.33 -12.98 -10.76
C VAL A 28 9.74 -13.77 -11.93
N LEU A 29 8.75 -14.61 -11.69
CA LEU A 29 8.08 -15.38 -12.74
C LEU A 29 7.44 -14.47 -13.80
N GLY A 30 6.85 -13.35 -13.37
CA GLY A 30 6.29 -12.35 -14.27
C GLY A 30 7.31 -11.81 -15.29
N ASN A 31 8.57 -11.67 -14.93
CA ASN A 31 9.60 -11.18 -15.86
C ASN A 31 9.96 -12.19 -16.98
N PHE A 32 9.67 -13.47 -16.80
CA PHE A 32 9.89 -14.49 -17.84
C PHE A 32 8.69 -14.64 -18.80
N LEU A 33 7.58 -13.97 -18.53
CA LEU A 33 6.40 -13.99 -19.38
C LEU A 33 6.56 -13.02 -20.56
N ASN A 34 5.89 -13.32 -21.68
CA ASN A 34 5.78 -12.35 -22.77
C ASN A 34 4.83 -11.20 -22.42
N ASN A 35 4.94 -10.07 -23.11
CA ASN A 35 4.18 -8.85 -22.82
C ASN A 35 2.65 -9.06 -22.71
N LYS A 36 2.09 -9.92 -23.58
CA LYS A 36 0.64 -10.20 -23.58
C LYS A 36 0.23 -10.93 -22.29
N THR A 37 1.03 -11.88 -21.86
CA THR A 37 0.79 -12.65 -20.61
C THR A 37 1.06 -11.79 -19.37
N GLN A 38 2.06 -10.90 -19.40
CA GLN A 38 2.29 -9.92 -18.33
C GLN A 38 1.08 -9.00 -18.13
N GLU A 39 0.52 -8.46 -19.22
CA GLU A 39 -0.69 -7.64 -19.15
C GLU A 39 -1.91 -8.42 -18.68
N PHE A 40 -2.03 -9.69 -19.03
CA PHE A 40 -3.09 -10.57 -18.53
C PHE A 40 -2.94 -10.83 -17.04
N ALA A 41 -1.73 -11.17 -16.57
CA ALA A 41 -1.43 -11.37 -15.14
C ALA A 41 -1.70 -10.09 -14.33
N ALA A 42 -1.28 -8.93 -14.85
CA ALA A 42 -1.57 -7.63 -14.25
C ALA A 42 -3.08 -7.41 -14.06
N LYS A 43 -3.89 -7.74 -15.06
CA LYS A 43 -5.35 -7.61 -14.97
C LYS A 43 -5.94 -8.56 -13.92
N LEU A 44 -5.44 -9.78 -13.81
CA LEU A 44 -5.89 -10.72 -12.76
C LEU A 44 -5.60 -10.18 -11.36
N ILE A 45 -4.39 -9.63 -11.15
CA ILE A 45 -4.03 -8.96 -9.88
C ILE A 45 -4.96 -7.77 -9.62
N GLY A 46 -5.20 -6.93 -10.64
CA GLY A 46 -6.10 -5.78 -10.53
C GLY A 46 -7.54 -6.17 -10.21
N ILE A 47 -8.09 -7.21 -10.85
CA ILE A 47 -9.43 -7.74 -10.55
C ILE A 47 -9.49 -8.26 -9.12
N SER A 48 -8.49 -9.06 -8.69
CA SER A 48 -8.42 -9.60 -7.34
C SER A 48 -8.43 -8.50 -6.27
N LEU A 49 -7.63 -7.43 -6.46
CA LEU A 49 -7.63 -6.26 -5.59
C LEU A 49 -8.99 -5.60 -5.48
N LEU A 50 -9.64 -5.31 -6.62
CA LEU A 50 -10.92 -4.61 -6.63
C LEU A 50 -12.05 -5.49 -6.05
N VAL A 51 -12.06 -6.78 -6.37
CA VAL A 51 -13.04 -7.73 -5.80
C VAL A 51 -12.86 -7.80 -4.28
N PHE A 52 -11.62 -7.90 -3.81
CA PHE A 52 -11.34 -7.94 -2.36
C PHE A 52 -11.79 -6.67 -1.66
N GLU A 53 -11.46 -5.48 -2.19
CA GLU A 53 -11.86 -4.20 -1.59
C GLU A 53 -13.37 -3.99 -1.56
N VAL A 54 -14.11 -4.49 -2.56
CA VAL A 54 -15.58 -4.43 -2.56
C VAL A 54 -16.18 -5.45 -1.59
N THR A 55 -15.63 -6.67 -1.51
CA THR A 55 -16.22 -7.74 -0.69
C THR A 55 -15.85 -7.65 0.79
N LYS A 56 -14.65 -7.14 1.10
CA LYS A 56 -14.13 -7.05 2.47
C LYS A 56 -15.08 -6.38 3.47
N PRO A 57 -15.65 -5.18 3.22
CA PRO A 57 -16.59 -4.56 4.14
C PRO A 57 -17.83 -5.42 4.43
N PHE A 58 -18.37 -6.07 3.40
CA PHE A 58 -19.54 -6.95 3.57
C PHE A 58 -19.22 -8.17 4.42
N ILE A 59 -18.03 -8.74 4.27
CA ILE A 59 -17.57 -9.87 5.09
C ILE A 59 -17.46 -9.43 6.55
N TYR A 60 -16.84 -8.29 6.84
CA TYR A 60 -16.70 -7.80 8.21
C TYR A 60 -18.05 -7.43 8.85
N ILE A 61 -18.84 -6.62 8.15
CA ILE A 61 -20.09 -6.07 8.71
C ILE A 61 -21.16 -7.16 8.86
N TYR A 62 -21.40 -7.96 7.82
CA TYR A 62 -22.49 -8.95 7.81
C TYR A 62 -22.06 -10.37 8.17
N GLY A 63 -20.78 -10.71 7.98
CA GLY A 63 -20.24 -12.02 8.31
C GLY A 63 -19.72 -12.13 9.74
N PHE A 64 -19.19 -11.05 10.28
CA PHE A 64 -18.56 -11.02 11.61
C PHE A 64 -19.15 -9.97 12.56
N ASP A 65 -20.27 -9.34 12.18
CA ASP A 65 -21.01 -8.37 12.98
C ASP A 65 -20.14 -7.20 13.51
N LYS A 66 -19.19 -6.76 12.64
CA LYS A 66 -18.30 -5.66 12.96
C LYS A 66 -18.96 -4.31 12.71
N PRO A 67 -18.62 -3.25 13.47
CA PRO A 67 -19.22 -1.93 13.32
C PRO A 67 -18.93 -1.35 11.94
N TRP A 68 -19.97 -1.00 11.19
CA TRP A 68 -19.83 -0.47 9.82
C TRP A 68 -18.99 0.81 9.77
N GLU A 69 -19.01 1.59 10.85
CA GLU A 69 -18.30 2.86 10.98
C GLU A 69 -16.80 2.74 10.81
N THR A 70 -16.21 1.59 11.16
CA THR A 70 -14.76 1.34 11.14
C THR A 70 -14.32 0.51 9.93
N TYR A 71 -15.25 -0.24 9.30
CA TYR A 71 -14.90 -1.19 8.24
C TYR A 71 -15.26 -0.75 6.81
N LEU A 72 -15.67 0.51 6.61
CA LEU A 72 -15.79 1.05 5.26
C LEU A 72 -14.41 1.18 4.58
N PRO A 73 -14.31 1.06 3.25
CA PRO A 73 -13.04 1.07 2.53
C PRO A 73 -12.49 2.50 2.34
N LEU A 74 -12.27 3.23 3.43
CA LEU A 74 -11.90 4.64 3.43
C LEU A 74 -10.48 4.91 3.97
N HIS A 75 -9.75 3.90 4.44
CA HIS A 75 -8.35 4.05 4.80
C HIS A 75 -7.45 4.27 3.56
N MET A 76 -6.28 4.85 3.76
CA MET A 76 -5.29 5.12 2.70
C MET A 76 -4.91 3.84 1.94
N CYS A 77 -4.84 2.70 2.63
CA CYS A 77 -4.56 1.40 2.02
C CYS A 77 -5.68 0.96 1.06
N ASN A 78 -6.97 1.24 1.40
CA ASN A 78 -8.09 0.94 0.51
C ASN A 78 -8.03 1.79 -0.78
N PHE A 79 -7.72 3.08 -0.66
CA PHE A 79 -7.50 3.94 -1.83
C PHE A 79 -6.31 3.45 -2.66
N SER A 80 -5.24 3.00 -2.01
CA SER A 80 -4.09 2.42 -2.71
C SER A 80 -4.48 1.16 -3.49
N ALA A 81 -5.25 0.24 -2.87
CA ALA A 81 -5.73 -0.98 -3.52
C ALA A 81 -6.62 -0.67 -4.74
N VAL A 82 -7.56 0.27 -4.58
CA VAL A 82 -8.45 0.68 -5.68
C VAL A 82 -7.67 1.32 -6.82
N LEU A 83 -6.78 2.27 -6.52
CA LEU A 83 -6.02 2.99 -7.55
C LEU A 83 -5.07 2.07 -8.30
N ILE A 84 -4.30 1.20 -7.59
CA ILE A 84 -3.41 0.25 -8.26
C ILE A 84 -4.20 -0.82 -9.01
N GLY A 85 -5.33 -1.28 -8.47
CA GLY A 85 -6.23 -2.20 -9.16
C GLY A 85 -6.74 -1.62 -10.48
N ILE A 86 -7.26 -0.38 -10.47
CA ILE A 86 -7.70 0.31 -11.68
C ILE A 86 -6.52 0.51 -12.65
N PHE A 87 -5.35 0.95 -12.15
CA PHE A 87 -4.16 1.12 -12.97
C PHE A 87 -3.82 -0.16 -13.75
N LEU A 88 -3.80 -1.30 -13.07
CA LEU A 88 -3.48 -2.60 -13.70
C LEU A 88 -4.49 -3.01 -14.77
N LEU A 89 -5.75 -2.58 -14.66
CA LEU A 89 -6.82 -2.86 -15.64
C LEU A 89 -6.82 -1.93 -16.85
N GLN A 90 -6.30 -0.71 -16.71
CA GLN A 90 -6.34 0.29 -17.80
C GLN A 90 -5.56 -0.17 -19.03
N LYS A 91 -6.11 0.04 -20.22
CA LYS A 91 -5.39 -0.11 -21.49
C LYS A 91 -4.35 1.01 -21.68
N LYS A 92 -4.76 2.27 -21.45
CA LYS A 92 -3.87 3.44 -21.40
C LYS A 92 -3.68 3.79 -19.91
N LYS A 93 -2.55 3.38 -19.36
CA LYS A 93 -2.27 3.49 -17.93
C LYS A 93 -2.05 4.94 -17.52
N ASN A 94 -2.77 5.38 -16.49
CA ASN A 94 -2.64 6.72 -15.92
C ASN A 94 -1.53 6.70 -14.85
N GLN A 95 -0.50 7.49 -15.06
CA GLN A 95 0.68 7.55 -14.18
C GLN A 95 0.32 7.91 -12.73
N MET A 96 -0.64 8.79 -12.49
CA MET A 96 -1.07 9.18 -11.16
C MET A 96 -1.70 7.99 -10.38
N PHE A 97 -2.41 7.09 -11.08
CA PHE A 97 -3.01 5.89 -10.47
C PHE A 97 -1.96 4.82 -10.11
N PHE A 98 -0.73 4.99 -10.57
CA PHE A 98 0.42 4.22 -10.12
C PHE A 98 1.19 4.97 -9.01
N GLU A 99 1.42 6.28 -9.16
CA GLU A 99 2.28 7.03 -8.25
C GLU A 99 1.66 7.23 -6.86
N LEU A 100 0.36 7.50 -6.75
CA LEU A 100 -0.29 7.60 -5.44
C LEU A 100 -0.15 6.31 -4.63
N PRO A 101 -0.60 5.13 -5.14
CA PRO A 101 -0.41 3.88 -4.40
C PRO A 101 1.05 3.47 -4.24
N PHE A 102 1.96 3.91 -5.11
CA PHE A 102 3.39 3.71 -4.91
C PHE A 102 3.86 4.32 -3.59
N TYR A 103 3.53 5.57 -3.30
CA TYR A 103 3.91 6.23 -2.06
C TYR A 103 3.09 5.73 -0.86
N TRP A 104 1.78 5.68 -1.00
CA TRP A 104 0.87 5.26 0.07
C TRP A 104 0.99 3.77 0.40
N GLY A 105 1.07 2.92 -0.63
CA GLY A 105 1.11 1.47 -0.46
C GLY A 105 2.46 1.00 0.05
N ILE A 106 3.59 1.44 -0.53
CA ILE A 106 4.90 1.01 -0.02
C ILE A 106 5.11 1.54 1.40
N GLY A 107 4.85 2.83 1.67
CA GLY A 107 4.97 3.38 3.01
C GLY A 107 3.94 2.77 3.97
N GLY A 108 2.64 2.93 3.66
CA GLY A 108 1.55 2.55 4.55
C GLY A 108 1.35 1.04 4.67
N ALA A 109 1.25 0.29 3.54
CA ALA A 109 1.03 -1.15 3.62
C ALA A 109 2.24 -1.90 4.21
N THR A 110 3.47 -1.43 3.98
CA THR A 110 4.65 -2.03 4.62
C THR A 110 4.64 -1.76 6.12
N MET A 111 4.35 -0.53 6.54
CA MET A 111 4.22 -0.20 7.98
C MET A 111 3.10 -1.00 8.63
N ALA A 112 1.93 -1.10 7.99
CA ALA A 112 0.83 -1.92 8.49
C ALA A 112 1.23 -3.39 8.65
N LEU A 113 1.99 -3.96 7.71
CA LEU A 113 2.48 -5.34 7.85
C LEU A 113 3.52 -5.50 8.96
N ILE A 114 4.37 -4.50 9.20
CA ILE A 114 5.41 -4.54 10.25
C ILE A 114 4.81 -4.32 11.64
N THR A 115 3.85 -3.42 11.76
CA THR A 115 3.16 -3.08 13.02
C THR A 115 1.65 -3.19 12.81
N PRO A 116 1.11 -4.41 12.67
CA PRO A 116 -0.31 -4.62 12.42
C PRO A 116 -1.14 -4.31 13.66
N ASP A 117 -2.26 -3.65 13.45
CA ASP A 117 -3.29 -3.41 14.46
C ASP A 117 -4.24 -4.62 14.47
N LEU A 118 -3.89 -5.63 15.24
CA LEU A 118 -4.60 -6.91 15.31
C LEU A 118 -4.63 -7.43 16.74
N ASP A 119 -5.81 -7.84 17.21
CA ASP A 119 -5.99 -8.46 18.51
C ASP A 119 -5.59 -9.93 18.55
N PHE A 120 -5.88 -10.65 17.45
CA PHE A 120 -5.73 -12.10 17.37
C PHE A 120 -4.88 -12.53 16.18
N ALA A 121 -4.17 -13.65 16.39
CA ALA A 121 -3.37 -14.31 15.37
C ALA A 121 -4.21 -15.37 14.60
N TRP A 122 -3.60 -16.06 13.64
CA TRP A 122 -4.24 -17.17 12.94
C TRP A 122 -4.80 -18.22 13.93
N PRO A 123 -6.03 -18.78 13.71
CA PRO A 123 -6.85 -18.70 12.51
C PRO A 123 -7.89 -17.57 12.47
N ASP A 124 -7.65 -16.45 13.13
CA ASP A 124 -8.58 -15.35 13.09
C ASP A 124 -8.72 -14.78 11.67
N ILE A 125 -9.96 -14.42 11.29
CA ILE A 125 -10.24 -13.94 9.94
C ILE A 125 -9.62 -12.56 9.70
N GLU A 126 -9.54 -11.71 10.71
CA GLU A 126 -8.94 -10.39 10.59
C GLU A 126 -7.44 -10.51 10.27
N PHE A 127 -6.74 -11.45 10.94
CA PHE A 127 -5.35 -11.76 10.61
C PHE A 127 -5.17 -12.11 9.14
N PHE A 128 -5.97 -13.04 8.62
CA PHE A 128 -5.89 -13.43 7.21
C PHE A 128 -6.19 -12.26 6.27
N MET A 129 -7.33 -11.57 6.50
CA MET A 129 -7.77 -10.48 5.65
C MET A 129 -6.78 -9.31 5.65
N PHE A 130 -6.15 -9.06 6.80
CA PHE A 130 -5.15 -8.01 6.98
C PHE A 130 -3.89 -8.30 6.14
N PHE A 131 -3.25 -9.44 6.33
CA PHE A 131 -2.04 -9.82 5.60
C PHE A 131 -2.28 -10.02 4.11
N TYR A 132 -3.41 -10.64 3.74
CA TYR A 132 -3.79 -10.82 2.35
C TYR A 132 -4.03 -9.48 1.65
N GLY A 133 -4.80 -8.58 2.24
CA GLY A 133 -5.12 -7.28 1.65
C GLY A 133 -3.88 -6.40 1.44
N HIS A 134 -3.07 -6.23 2.49
CA HIS A 134 -1.84 -5.44 2.39
C HIS A 134 -0.80 -6.09 1.47
N GLY A 135 -0.68 -7.42 1.51
CA GLY A 135 0.17 -8.18 0.59
C GLY A 135 -0.23 -8.00 -0.87
N GLN A 136 -1.53 -7.97 -1.19
CA GLN A 136 -2.02 -7.73 -2.55
C GLN A 136 -1.70 -6.30 -3.04
N ILE A 137 -1.82 -5.29 -2.18
CA ILE A 137 -1.43 -3.90 -2.52
C ILE A 137 0.04 -3.87 -2.95
N LEU A 138 0.92 -4.45 -2.13
CA LEU A 138 2.34 -4.51 -2.44
C LEU A 138 2.62 -5.34 -3.70
N LEU A 139 1.93 -6.46 -3.89
CA LEU A 139 2.05 -7.25 -5.13
C LEU A 139 1.70 -6.43 -6.36
N GLY A 140 0.59 -5.70 -6.35
CA GLY A 140 0.18 -4.85 -7.46
C GLY A 140 1.22 -3.78 -7.80
N ILE A 141 1.76 -3.11 -6.78
CA ILE A 141 2.78 -2.06 -6.93
C ILE A 141 4.11 -2.67 -7.44
N PHE A 142 4.59 -3.74 -6.81
CA PHE A 142 5.85 -4.36 -7.22
C PHE A 142 5.74 -5.04 -8.59
N PHE A 143 4.58 -5.59 -8.95
CA PHE A 143 4.34 -6.10 -10.29
C PHE A 143 4.40 -4.99 -11.35
N ALA A 144 3.79 -3.84 -11.07
CA ALA A 144 3.90 -2.66 -11.93
C ALA A 144 5.35 -2.18 -12.08
N LEU A 145 6.13 -2.14 -10.97
CA LEU A 145 7.54 -1.75 -10.97
C LEU A 145 8.43 -2.78 -11.68
N ALA A 146 8.36 -4.04 -11.24
CA ALA A 146 9.35 -5.04 -11.62
C ALA A 146 9.04 -5.72 -12.96
N VAL A 147 7.76 -5.91 -13.29
CA VAL A 147 7.32 -6.64 -14.48
C VAL A 147 6.90 -5.67 -15.60
N LEU A 148 5.99 -4.73 -15.31
CA LEU A 148 5.51 -3.76 -16.30
C LEU A 148 6.46 -2.57 -16.48
N LYS A 149 7.54 -2.47 -15.66
CA LYS A 149 8.60 -1.45 -15.75
C LYS A 149 8.14 0.00 -15.52
N TYR A 150 7.01 0.20 -14.85
CA TYR A 150 6.57 1.54 -14.45
C TYR A 150 7.46 2.12 -13.37
N ARG A 151 7.64 3.45 -13.39
CA ARG A 151 8.49 4.17 -12.44
C ARG A 151 7.78 5.45 -11.98
N PRO A 152 7.90 5.84 -10.70
CA PRO A 152 7.46 7.16 -10.25
C PRO A 152 8.41 8.24 -10.78
N TYR A 153 7.88 9.43 -11.08
CA TYR A 153 8.67 10.57 -11.52
C TYR A 153 8.92 11.55 -10.37
N LEU A 154 10.18 11.97 -10.18
CA LEU A 154 10.52 12.94 -9.13
C LEU A 154 9.76 14.26 -9.26
N GLN A 155 9.53 14.70 -10.49
CA GLN A 155 8.75 15.92 -10.77
C GLN A 155 7.31 15.86 -10.23
N ASN A 156 6.76 14.65 -10.06
CA ASN A 156 5.41 14.43 -9.53
C ASN A 156 5.39 14.28 -8.01
N PHE A 157 6.53 14.15 -7.34
CA PHE A 157 6.62 13.94 -5.89
C PHE A 157 5.78 14.95 -5.11
N TRP A 158 6.01 16.24 -5.33
CA TRP A 158 5.27 17.29 -4.64
C TRP A 158 3.79 17.30 -4.98
N LYS A 159 3.44 16.95 -6.22
CA LYS A 159 2.05 16.80 -6.62
C LYS A 159 1.35 15.69 -5.83
N MET A 160 2.02 14.54 -5.64
CA MET A 160 1.47 13.43 -4.82
C MET A 160 1.34 13.85 -3.36
N ALA A 161 2.35 14.53 -2.79
CA ALA A 161 2.30 15.06 -1.44
C ALA A 161 1.13 16.05 -1.24
N VAL A 162 0.94 16.98 -2.16
CA VAL A 162 -0.17 17.96 -2.11
C VAL A 162 -1.53 17.26 -2.21
N ILE A 163 -1.69 16.30 -3.11
CA ILE A 163 -2.93 15.51 -3.21
C ILE A 163 -3.22 14.79 -1.89
N THR A 164 -2.20 14.18 -1.28
CA THR A 164 -2.34 13.50 0.02
C THR A 164 -2.82 14.47 1.10
N ILE A 165 -2.20 15.65 1.21
CA ILE A 165 -2.59 16.68 2.19
C ILE A 165 -4.02 17.18 1.93
N LEU A 166 -4.38 17.44 0.68
CA LEU A 166 -5.72 17.88 0.33
C LEU A 166 -6.80 16.85 0.66
N LEU A 167 -6.47 15.55 0.60
CA LEU A 167 -7.39 14.48 0.95
C LEU A 167 -7.63 14.34 2.47
N LEU A 168 -6.76 14.90 3.32
CA LEU A 168 -6.99 14.91 4.77
C LEU A 168 -8.30 15.63 5.12
N ILE A 169 -8.63 16.71 4.40
CA ILE A 169 -9.85 17.51 4.68
C ILE A 169 -11.13 16.68 4.44
N PRO A 170 -11.38 16.12 3.24
CA PRO A 170 -12.58 15.33 3.02
C PRO A 170 -12.64 14.07 3.89
N VAL A 171 -11.50 13.42 4.19
CA VAL A 171 -11.49 12.27 5.09
C VAL A 171 -11.85 12.67 6.52
N LEU A 172 -11.33 13.81 7.01
CA LEU A 172 -11.72 14.35 8.31
C LEU A 172 -13.23 14.66 8.37
N VAL A 173 -13.77 15.31 7.32
CA VAL A 173 -15.21 15.58 7.23
C VAL A 173 -16.01 14.28 7.25
N VAL A 174 -15.57 13.25 6.56
CA VAL A 174 -16.22 11.92 6.56
C VAL A 174 -16.20 11.31 7.95
N ASN A 175 -15.06 11.33 8.67
CA ASN A 175 -14.97 10.86 10.05
C ASN A 175 -15.96 11.59 10.95
N LEU A 176 -16.05 12.93 10.83
CA LEU A 176 -17.00 13.74 11.63
C LEU A 176 -18.46 13.44 11.30
N ILE A 177 -18.81 13.16 10.05
CA ILE A 177 -20.18 12.84 9.62
C ILE A 177 -20.59 11.45 10.08
N ILE A 178 -19.68 10.45 9.94
CA ILE A 178 -19.94 9.08 10.38
C ILE A 178 -20.05 9.06 11.91
N GLY A 179 -19.12 9.72 12.61
CA GLY A 179 -19.07 9.73 14.07
C GLY A 179 -18.71 8.36 14.66
N GLY A 180 -19.10 8.12 15.91
CA GLY A 180 -18.82 6.86 16.61
C GLY A 180 -17.32 6.57 16.67
N GLU A 181 -16.92 5.37 16.26
CA GLU A 181 -15.52 4.91 16.25
C GLU A 181 -14.79 5.18 14.92
N ALA A 182 -15.39 5.97 14.01
CA ALA A 182 -14.78 6.28 12.72
C ALA A 182 -13.46 7.05 12.89
N ASN A 183 -12.35 6.45 12.47
CA ASN A 183 -11.00 7.01 12.58
C ASN A 183 -10.16 6.75 11.33
N TYR A 184 -10.74 7.05 10.15
CA TYR A 184 -10.04 6.85 8.88
C TYR A 184 -8.82 7.77 8.78
N TRP A 185 -7.70 7.21 8.31
CA TRP A 185 -6.39 7.84 8.23
C TRP A 185 -5.83 8.26 9.61
N TYR A 186 -6.40 7.73 10.69
CA TYR A 186 -6.02 8.08 12.08
C TYR A 186 -6.04 9.59 12.34
N LEU A 187 -7.05 10.28 11.77
CA LEU A 187 -7.16 11.74 11.91
C LEU A 187 -7.82 12.16 13.21
N MET A 188 -8.59 11.27 13.85
CA MET A 188 -9.30 11.55 15.09
C MET A 188 -8.50 11.11 16.31
N ASP A 189 -7.86 9.94 16.21
CA ASP A 189 -7.08 9.33 17.28
C ASP A 189 -5.93 8.49 16.72
N THR A 190 -4.99 8.08 17.57
CA THR A 190 -3.92 7.12 17.24
C THR A 190 -4.48 5.71 17.11
N PRO A 191 -3.78 4.78 16.41
CA PRO A 191 -4.15 3.36 16.40
C PRO A 191 -4.12 2.77 17.82
N ASP A 192 -4.92 1.74 18.08
CA ASP A 192 -4.95 1.05 19.38
C ASP A 192 -3.70 0.21 19.65
N GLY A 193 -3.03 -0.26 18.59
CA GLY A 193 -1.78 -1.03 18.67
C GLY A 193 -0.53 -0.17 18.87
N GLU A 194 0.57 -0.79 19.30
CA GLU A 194 1.88 -0.12 19.40
C GLU A 194 2.33 0.41 18.03
N SER A 195 2.53 1.71 17.90
CA SER A 195 2.86 2.36 16.64
C SER A 195 3.86 3.50 16.81
N LEU A 196 4.45 3.96 15.69
CA LEU A 196 5.27 5.18 15.72
C LEU A 196 4.46 6.43 16.07
N MET A 197 3.14 6.38 16.01
CA MET A 197 2.28 7.49 16.40
C MET A 197 2.26 7.73 17.92
N ASP A 198 2.61 6.73 18.72
CA ASP A 198 2.75 6.86 20.19
C ASP A 198 3.88 7.82 20.60
N LEU A 199 4.81 8.07 19.69
CA LEU A 199 5.88 9.06 19.87
C LEU A 199 5.44 10.49 19.50
N MET A 200 4.23 10.68 18.99
CA MET A 200 3.70 11.95 18.53
C MET A 200 2.91 12.66 19.66
N PRO A 201 2.68 13.96 19.54
CA PRO A 201 1.78 14.66 20.47
C PRO A 201 0.37 14.03 20.46
N ALA A 202 -0.37 14.21 21.54
CA ALA A 202 -1.76 13.74 21.61
C ALA A 202 -2.64 14.36 20.48
N PRO A 203 -3.68 13.66 20.03
CA PRO A 203 -4.66 14.20 19.09
C PRO A 203 -5.25 15.53 19.56
N PRO A 204 -5.52 16.48 18.65
CA PRO A 204 -5.38 16.42 17.19
C PRO A 204 -3.96 16.79 16.69
N PHE A 205 -3.00 17.07 17.57
CA PHE A 205 -1.68 17.61 17.20
C PHE A 205 -0.71 16.53 16.68
N HIS A 206 -1.02 15.24 16.84
CA HIS A 206 -0.23 14.13 16.30
C HIS A 206 0.04 14.26 14.79
N MET A 207 -0.92 14.83 14.02
CA MET A 207 -0.76 15.05 12.59
C MET A 207 0.37 16.01 12.22
N LEU A 208 0.79 16.90 13.14
CA LEU A 208 1.96 17.77 12.94
C LEU A 208 3.27 16.96 12.89
N GLY A 209 3.32 15.82 13.54
CA GLY A 209 4.44 14.88 13.46
C GLY A 209 4.29 13.88 12.32
N VAL A 210 3.09 13.35 12.13
CA VAL A 210 2.80 12.32 11.12
C VAL A 210 3.00 12.85 9.69
N ALA A 211 2.55 14.07 9.38
CA ALA A 211 2.66 14.60 8.03
C ALA A 211 4.12 14.79 7.55
N PRO A 212 5.05 15.39 8.32
CA PRO A 212 6.46 15.44 7.95
C PRO A 212 7.08 14.04 7.86
N LEU A 213 6.75 13.13 8.78
CA LEU A 213 7.23 11.75 8.74
C LEU A 213 6.78 11.04 7.47
N ALA A 214 5.52 11.20 7.05
CA ALA A 214 5.01 10.65 5.81
C ALA A 214 5.79 11.16 4.58
N LEU A 215 6.13 12.46 4.54
CA LEU A 215 6.96 13.02 3.46
C LEU A 215 8.37 12.40 3.43
N VAL A 216 8.97 12.19 4.60
CA VAL A 216 10.27 11.50 4.70
C VAL A 216 10.15 10.06 4.19
N VAL A 217 9.12 9.32 4.59
CA VAL A 217 8.85 7.96 4.12
C VAL A 217 8.65 7.93 2.61
N PHE A 218 7.87 8.87 2.05
CA PHE A 218 7.69 8.99 0.59
C PHE A 218 9.03 9.22 -0.12
N PHE A 219 9.87 10.09 0.42
CA PHE A 219 11.17 10.36 -0.16
C PHE A 219 12.10 9.14 -0.09
N ILE A 220 12.17 8.48 1.06
CA ILE A 220 12.96 7.24 1.22
C ILE A 220 12.47 6.16 0.26
N THR A 221 11.16 6.01 0.08
CA THR A 221 10.56 5.06 -0.86
C THR A 221 10.97 5.33 -2.31
N TYR A 222 11.16 6.61 -2.68
CA TYR A 222 11.58 7.02 -4.02
C TYR A 222 13.06 6.71 -4.32
N ILE A 223 13.96 6.81 -3.33
CA ILE A 223 15.42 6.70 -3.52
C ILE A 223 15.86 5.42 -4.27
N PRO A 224 15.44 4.20 -3.87
CA PRO A 224 15.89 2.98 -4.53
C PRO A 224 15.49 2.92 -6.01
N VAL A 225 14.31 3.47 -6.33
CA VAL A 225 13.76 3.44 -7.69
C VAL A 225 14.49 4.46 -8.57
N SER A 226 14.83 5.65 -8.04
CA SER A 226 15.60 6.67 -8.76
C SER A 226 17.01 6.20 -9.08
N TYR A 227 17.67 5.53 -8.12
CA TYR A 227 19.04 5.01 -8.32
C TYR A 227 19.13 3.98 -9.43
N THR A 228 18.15 3.07 -9.51
CA THR A 228 18.10 2.06 -10.59
C THR A 228 17.87 2.70 -11.96
N HIS A 229 17.16 3.82 -12.02
CA HIS A 229 16.90 4.55 -13.26
C HIS A 229 18.14 5.31 -13.75
N LEU A 230 18.86 5.99 -12.86
CA LEU A 230 20.10 6.70 -13.21
C LEU A 230 21.16 5.74 -13.72
N ARG A 231 21.36 4.61 -13.06
CA ARG A 231 22.34 3.60 -13.48
C ARG A 231 22.01 2.94 -14.83
N ALA A 232 20.72 2.78 -15.15
CA ALA A 232 20.29 2.29 -16.47
C ALA A 232 20.58 3.32 -17.57
N HIS A 233 20.44 4.60 -17.30
CA HIS A 233 20.78 5.68 -18.23
C HIS A 233 22.31 5.84 -18.43
N GLU A 234 23.09 5.71 -17.36
CA GLU A 234 24.56 5.77 -17.43
C GLU A 234 25.11 4.62 -18.30
N THR A 235 24.60 3.40 -18.14
CA THR A 235 25.03 2.26 -18.98
C THR A 235 24.67 2.41 -20.45
N VAL A 236 23.56 3.02 -20.79
CA VAL A 236 23.17 3.30 -22.18
C VAL A 236 24.06 4.41 -22.78
N LEU A 237 24.33 5.49 -22.04
CA LEU A 237 25.23 6.57 -22.46
C LEU A 237 26.67 6.04 -22.65
N ASP A 238 27.17 5.20 -21.75
CA ASP A 238 28.51 4.59 -21.85
C ASP A 238 28.61 3.64 -23.05
N LEU A 239 27.55 2.88 -23.34
CA LEU A 239 27.46 2.04 -24.54
C LEU A 239 27.41 2.87 -25.84
N VAL A 240 26.64 3.95 -25.87
CA VAL A 240 26.57 4.86 -27.05
C VAL A 240 27.91 5.57 -27.25
N CYS A 241 28.58 6.04 -26.20
CA CYS A 241 29.87 6.66 -26.29
C CYS A 241 30.95 5.67 -26.82
N ARG A 242 30.88 4.38 -26.43
CA ARG A 242 31.80 3.33 -26.94
C ARG A 242 31.52 2.91 -28.38
N LEU A 243 30.33 3.13 -28.90
CA LEU A 243 29.99 2.83 -30.30
C LEU A 243 30.32 3.99 -31.24
N LEU A 244 30.59 5.18 -30.70
CA LEU A 244 30.89 6.39 -31.46
C LEU A 244 32.42 6.70 -31.46
N LEU A 245 33.25 5.92 -30.74
CA LEU A 245 34.73 5.94 -30.75
C LEU A 245 35.28 4.74 -31.51
#